data_a6fdf526d77261c96e36a1a51e814829
#
_entry.id   a6fdf526d77261c96e36a1a51e814829
#
_cell.length_a   1.000
_cell.length_b   1.000
_cell.length_c   1.000
_cell.angle_alpha   90.00
_cell.angle_beta   90.00
_cell.angle_gamma   90.00
#
_symmetry.space_group_name_H-M   'P 1'
#
loop_
_entity.id
_entity.type
_entity.pdbx_description
1 polymer ?
#
loop_
_entity_poly.entity_id
_entity_poly.type
_entity_poly.pdbx_seq_one_letter_code
_entity_poly.pdbx_strand_id
1 'polypeptide(L)'
;MERFYLITNRAKDPDLTVTDQIRQYLEERGKTCLLCDNSEKGEKYHYTDPAKVPSDIDGILVLGGDGTLLQAAGDVVDLQIPLLGINLGTLGYLAEIDRDTLYPALDHLTADEYTIEHRMMLCGSIYRDRKLIAEDAALNDITITREGNLRVVRFDNYV
;
A
#
# COMPACT_ATOMS: atom_id res chain seq x y z
N MET A 1 10.14 -7.89 14.18
CA MET A 1 8.77 -7.32 14.11
C MET A 1 7.79 -8.24 14.78
N GLU A 2 6.80 -7.68 15.53
CA GLU A 2 5.86 -8.47 16.33
C GLU A 2 4.40 -8.24 15.94
N ARG A 3 4.06 -7.04 15.44
CA ARG A 3 2.69 -6.64 15.12
C ARG A 3 2.55 -6.16 13.69
N PHE A 4 1.65 -6.80 12.95
CA PHE A 4 1.42 -6.54 11.54
C PHE A 4 0.01 -6.02 11.26
N TYR A 5 -0.08 -5.09 10.32
CA TYR A 5 -1.35 -4.61 9.79
C TYR A 5 -1.51 -5.10 8.35
N LEU A 6 -2.60 -5.79 8.03
CA LEU A 6 -2.83 -6.43 6.74
C LEU A 6 -3.80 -5.59 5.91
N ILE A 7 -3.34 -5.10 4.77
CA ILE A 7 -4.15 -4.39 3.77
C ILE A 7 -4.37 -5.34 2.60
N THR A 8 -5.64 -5.68 2.30
CA THR A 8 -5.98 -6.66 1.26
C THR A 8 -6.82 -6.05 0.15
N ASN A 9 -6.40 -6.29 -1.09
CA ASN A 9 -7.23 -6.02 -2.26
C ASN A 9 -8.35 -7.06 -2.38
N ARG A 10 -9.56 -6.69 -1.97
CA ARG A 10 -10.75 -7.56 -1.98
C ARG A 10 -11.16 -8.04 -3.37
N ALA A 11 -10.75 -7.36 -4.45
CA ALA A 11 -11.00 -7.86 -5.80
C ALA A 11 -10.12 -9.08 -6.15
N LYS A 12 -8.98 -9.25 -5.46
CA LYS A 12 -8.05 -10.38 -5.67
C LYS A 12 -8.16 -11.47 -4.60
N ASP A 13 -8.66 -11.14 -3.43
CA ASP A 13 -8.92 -12.06 -2.31
C ASP A 13 -10.28 -11.75 -1.66
N PRO A 14 -11.39 -12.02 -2.39
CA PRO A 14 -12.73 -11.61 -1.97
C PRO A 14 -13.16 -12.26 -0.65
N ASP A 15 -12.81 -13.50 -0.45
CA ASP A 15 -13.15 -14.29 0.74
C ASP A 15 -12.05 -14.25 1.82
N LEU A 16 -11.01 -13.42 1.62
CA LEU A 16 -9.85 -13.32 2.50
C LEU A 16 -9.10 -14.65 2.73
N THR A 17 -9.21 -15.59 1.81
CA THR A 17 -8.61 -16.93 1.98
C THR A 17 -7.08 -16.84 2.15
N VAL A 18 -6.39 -16.09 1.30
CA VAL A 18 -4.92 -15.93 1.39
C VAL A 18 -4.56 -15.06 2.59
N THR A 19 -5.35 -14.02 2.84
CA THR A 19 -5.17 -13.12 3.99
C THR A 19 -5.26 -13.88 5.32
N ASP A 20 -6.26 -14.76 5.47
CA ASP A 20 -6.43 -15.56 6.68
C ASP A 20 -5.33 -16.62 6.83
N GLN A 21 -4.85 -17.21 5.73
CA GLN A 21 -3.69 -18.12 5.76
C GLN A 21 -2.44 -17.41 6.27
N ILE A 22 -2.15 -16.21 5.79
CA ILE A 22 -1.00 -15.40 6.25
C ILE A 22 -1.17 -15.04 7.72
N ARG A 23 -2.35 -14.58 8.11
CA ARG A 23 -2.66 -14.24 9.50
C ARG A 23 -2.42 -15.42 10.40
N GLN A 24 -3.02 -16.56 10.12
CA GLN A 24 -2.88 -17.78 10.92
C GLN A 24 -1.40 -18.21 11.02
N TYR A 25 -0.68 -18.18 9.88
CA TYR A 25 0.73 -18.55 9.83
C TYR A 25 1.61 -17.69 10.74
N LEU A 26 1.36 -16.40 10.80
CA LEU A 26 2.08 -15.46 11.67
C LEU A 26 1.64 -15.61 13.15
N GLU A 27 0.34 -15.78 13.41
CA GLU A 27 -0.20 -15.96 14.75
C GLU A 27 0.32 -17.27 15.40
N GLU A 28 0.47 -18.35 14.63
CA GLU A 28 1.09 -19.62 15.09
C GLU A 28 2.55 -19.44 15.50
N ARG A 29 3.22 -18.37 15.02
CA ARG A 29 4.60 -17.97 15.37
C ARG A 29 4.64 -16.89 16.46
N GLY A 30 3.53 -16.66 17.14
CA GLY A 30 3.43 -15.70 18.23
C GLY A 30 3.33 -14.23 17.80
N LYS A 31 3.12 -13.95 16.50
CA LYS A 31 2.94 -12.58 16.02
C LYS A 31 1.49 -12.14 16.10
N THR A 32 1.25 -10.85 16.13
CA THR A 32 -0.11 -10.27 16.13
C THR A 32 -0.45 -9.70 14.77
N CYS A 33 -1.62 -10.05 14.23
CA CYS A 33 -2.08 -9.55 12.94
C CYS A 33 -3.43 -8.85 13.07
N LEU A 34 -3.50 -7.62 12.57
CA LEU A 34 -4.73 -6.82 12.49
C LEU A 34 -5.13 -6.65 11.03
N LEU A 35 -6.39 -6.90 10.71
CA LEU A 35 -6.91 -6.72 9.36
C LEU A 35 -7.42 -5.29 9.18
N CYS A 36 -7.08 -4.70 8.03
CA CYS A 36 -7.68 -3.45 7.58
C CYS A 36 -9.17 -3.65 7.28
N ASP A 37 -10.03 -2.88 7.90
CA ASP A 37 -11.44 -2.82 7.55
C ASP A 37 -11.67 -1.86 6.39
N ASN A 38 -11.69 -2.41 5.16
CA ASN A 38 -11.93 -1.68 3.92
C ASN A 38 -13.43 -1.59 3.55
N SER A 39 -14.34 -1.81 4.50
CA SER A 39 -15.79 -1.86 4.24
C SER A 39 -16.37 -0.50 3.85
N GLU A 40 -15.74 0.61 4.23
CA GLU A 40 -16.14 1.95 3.86
C GLU A 40 -15.35 2.44 2.64
N LYS A 41 -15.98 2.39 1.46
CA LYS A 41 -15.47 3.09 0.27
C LYS A 41 -15.69 4.59 0.48
N GLY A 42 -14.66 5.30 0.93
CA GLY A 42 -14.66 6.76 0.93
C GLY A 42 -14.73 7.33 -0.50
N GLU A 43 -15.04 8.61 -0.65
CA GLU A 43 -15.10 9.30 -1.95
C GLU A 43 -13.75 9.33 -2.68
N LYS A 44 -12.63 9.09 -2.00
CA LYS A 44 -11.28 8.89 -2.56
C LYS A 44 -10.94 7.41 -2.55
N TYR A 45 -10.22 6.99 -3.58
CA TYR A 45 -9.74 5.62 -3.76
C TYR A 45 -8.59 5.36 -2.78
N HIS A 46 -8.91 5.01 -1.53
CA HIS A 46 -7.96 4.63 -0.51
C HIS A 46 -8.15 3.16 -0.12
N TYR A 47 -7.05 2.45 0.11
CA TYR A 47 -7.08 1.08 0.64
C TYR A 47 -7.17 1.07 2.16
N THR A 48 -6.68 2.10 2.83
CA THR A 48 -6.79 2.23 4.28
C THR A 48 -6.90 3.69 4.69
N ASP A 49 -7.47 3.89 5.88
CA ASP A 49 -7.45 5.17 6.57
C ASP A 49 -6.28 5.16 7.55
N PRO A 50 -5.24 6.02 7.38
CA PRO A 50 -4.09 6.04 8.27
C PRO A 50 -4.45 6.28 9.74
N ALA A 51 -5.56 6.95 10.02
CA ALA A 51 -6.04 7.17 11.39
C ALA A 51 -6.53 5.90 12.09
N LYS A 52 -6.85 4.85 11.31
CA LYS A 52 -7.28 3.54 11.82
C LYS A 52 -6.11 2.56 12.04
N VAL A 53 -4.91 2.90 11.57
CA VAL A 53 -3.71 2.08 11.79
C VAL A 53 -3.20 2.32 13.21
N PRO A 54 -3.14 1.29 14.07
CA PRO A 54 -2.63 1.46 15.42
C PRO A 54 -1.16 1.91 15.44
N SER A 55 -0.81 2.76 16.39
CA SER A 55 0.54 3.34 16.50
C SER A 55 1.64 2.35 16.90
N ASP A 56 1.27 1.13 17.31
CA ASP A 56 2.16 0.07 17.74
C ASP A 56 2.35 -1.04 16.68
N ILE A 57 2.04 -0.74 15.41
CA ILE A 57 2.29 -1.61 14.27
C ILE A 57 3.76 -1.49 13.84
N ASP A 58 4.44 -2.65 13.71
CA ASP A 58 5.83 -2.73 13.27
C ASP A 58 5.99 -2.82 11.76
N GLY A 59 5.00 -3.38 11.05
CA GLY A 59 5.02 -3.54 9.61
C GLY A 59 3.64 -3.70 9.00
N ILE A 60 3.49 -3.27 7.73
CA ILE A 60 2.26 -3.39 6.97
C ILE A 60 2.46 -4.42 5.85
N LEU A 61 1.61 -5.44 5.82
CA LEU A 61 1.57 -6.43 4.73
C LEU A 61 0.49 -6.02 3.74
N VAL A 62 0.88 -5.76 2.50
CA VAL A 62 -0.03 -5.32 1.44
C VAL A 62 -0.26 -6.46 0.45
N LEU A 63 -1.46 -7.03 0.48
CA LEU A 63 -1.86 -8.16 -0.36
C LEU A 63 -2.60 -7.67 -1.60
N GLY A 64 -1.98 -7.80 -2.78
CA GLY A 64 -2.60 -7.31 -3.99
C GLY A 64 -1.74 -7.41 -5.24
N GLY A 65 -1.31 -6.31 -5.77
CA GLY A 65 -0.39 -6.13 -6.88
C GLY A 65 0.23 -4.74 -6.76
N ASP A 66 1.03 -4.33 -7.75
CA ASP A 66 1.74 -3.04 -7.71
C ASP A 66 0.81 -1.86 -7.44
N GLY A 67 -0.34 -1.80 -8.11
CA GLY A 67 -1.31 -0.71 -7.88
C GLY A 67 -1.86 -0.67 -6.44
N THR A 68 -2.01 -1.84 -5.78
CA THR A 68 -2.43 -1.90 -4.38
C THR A 68 -1.32 -1.39 -3.46
N LEU A 69 -0.07 -1.77 -3.75
CA LEU A 69 1.09 -1.33 -2.97
C LEU A 69 1.34 0.17 -3.13
N LEU A 70 1.25 0.69 -4.36
CA LEU A 70 1.39 2.13 -4.64
C LEU A 70 0.35 2.96 -3.87
N GLN A 71 -0.90 2.54 -3.89
CA GLN A 71 -1.97 3.23 -3.18
C GLN A 71 -1.79 3.14 -1.66
N ALA A 72 -1.50 1.95 -1.13
CA ALA A 72 -1.26 1.78 0.30
C ALA A 72 -0.07 2.62 0.78
N ALA A 73 1.01 2.70 -0.01
CA ALA A 73 2.16 3.54 0.32
C ALA A 73 1.80 5.04 0.40
N GLY A 74 0.94 5.53 -0.51
CA GLY A 74 0.39 6.89 -0.43
C GLY A 74 -0.48 7.09 0.81
N ASP A 75 -1.39 6.14 1.07
CA ASP A 75 -2.33 6.23 2.20
C ASP A 75 -1.60 6.33 3.57
N VAL A 76 -0.46 5.65 3.74
CA VAL A 76 0.24 5.54 5.03
C VAL A 76 1.59 6.26 5.08
N VAL A 77 1.89 7.14 4.12
CA VAL A 77 3.20 7.79 3.98
C VAL A 77 3.66 8.49 5.27
N ASP A 78 2.75 9.11 5.99
CA ASP A 78 3.06 9.86 7.22
C ASP A 78 3.32 8.95 8.43
N LEU A 79 2.95 7.67 8.36
CA LEU A 79 3.13 6.74 9.49
C LEU A 79 4.57 6.22 9.62
N GLN A 80 5.36 6.30 8.55
CA GLN A 80 6.76 5.82 8.51
C GLN A 80 6.91 4.34 8.92
N ILE A 81 5.88 3.51 8.64
CA ILE A 81 5.87 2.08 8.92
C ILE A 81 6.33 1.33 7.66
N PRO A 82 7.25 0.35 7.75
CA PRO A 82 7.68 -0.46 6.61
C PRO A 82 6.52 -1.23 5.96
N LEU A 83 6.50 -1.29 4.62
CA LEU A 83 5.53 -2.05 3.85
C LEU A 83 6.18 -3.25 3.18
N LEU A 84 5.49 -4.38 3.18
CA LEU A 84 5.87 -5.58 2.44
C LEU A 84 4.75 -5.94 1.46
N GLY A 85 5.05 -5.88 0.15
CA GLY A 85 4.10 -6.23 -0.91
C GLY A 85 4.05 -7.73 -1.18
N ILE A 86 2.85 -8.31 -1.13
CA ILE A 86 2.58 -9.72 -1.45
C ILE A 86 1.66 -9.76 -2.67
N ASN A 87 2.17 -10.33 -3.76
CA ASN A 87 1.44 -10.39 -5.03
C ASN A 87 0.43 -11.53 -5.05
N LEU A 88 -0.84 -11.20 -5.25
CA LEU A 88 -1.93 -12.17 -5.38
C LEU A 88 -2.28 -12.53 -6.84
N GLY A 89 -1.58 -11.97 -7.80
CA GLY A 89 -1.85 -12.16 -9.23
C GLY A 89 -0.59 -12.30 -10.07
N THR A 90 -0.55 -11.61 -11.22
CA THR A 90 0.65 -11.55 -12.06
C THR A 90 1.73 -10.75 -11.35
N LEU A 91 2.94 -11.30 -11.28
CA LEU A 91 4.09 -10.67 -10.65
C LEU A 91 4.35 -9.29 -11.30
N GLY A 92 4.49 -8.26 -10.46
CA GLY A 92 4.81 -6.89 -10.85
C GLY A 92 6.27 -6.56 -10.62
N TYR A 93 6.58 -5.26 -10.58
CA TYR A 93 7.92 -4.75 -10.33
C TYR A 93 8.16 -4.33 -8.88
N LEU A 94 7.09 -4.11 -8.10
CA LEU A 94 7.17 -3.56 -6.74
C LEU A 94 6.91 -4.61 -5.67
N ALA A 95 5.98 -5.54 -5.90
CA ALA A 95 5.69 -6.64 -4.99
C ALA A 95 6.52 -7.85 -5.40
N GLU A 96 7.59 -8.13 -4.65
CA GLU A 96 8.56 -9.19 -4.97
C GLU A 96 8.15 -10.58 -4.50
N ILE A 97 7.23 -10.66 -3.53
CA ILE A 97 6.75 -11.92 -2.96
C ILE A 97 5.51 -12.38 -3.72
N ASP A 98 5.58 -13.58 -4.24
CA ASP A 98 4.47 -14.30 -4.85
C ASP A 98 3.96 -15.45 -3.96
N ARG A 99 3.01 -16.23 -4.45
CA ARG A 99 2.44 -17.36 -3.70
C ARG A 99 3.46 -18.47 -3.41
N ASP A 100 4.43 -18.68 -4.28
CA ASP A 100 5.40 -19.76 -4.17
C ASP A 100 6.51 -19.40 -3.15
N THR A 101 6.84 -18.12 -3.04
CA THR A 101 7.85 -17.58 -2.12
C THR A 101 7.27 -17.04 -0.81
N LEU A 102 5.95 -17.07 -0.66
CA LEU A 102 5.22 -16.46 0.47
C LEU A 102 5.72 -16.98 1.84
N TYR A 103 5.64 -18.27 2.07
CA TYR A 103 5.99 -18.84 3.39
C TYR A 103 7.46 -18.71 3.74
N PRO A 104 8.42 -18.96 2.83
CA PRO A 104 9.83 -18.62 3.06
C PRO A 104 10.05 -17.15 3.43
N ALA A 105 9.37 -16.21 2.76
CA ALA A 105 9.48 -14.79 3.07
C ALA A 105 8.92 -14.45 4.46
N LEU A 106 7.79 -15.06 4.85
CA LEU A 106 7.24 -14.89 6.20
C LEU A 106 8.15 -15.51 7.28
N ASP A 107 8.86 -16.61 6.99
CA ASP A 107 9.85 -17.18 7.91
C ASP A 107 11.01 -16.22 8.12
N HIS A 108 11.58 -15.64 7.05
CA HIS A 108 12.62 -14.61 7.15
C HIS A 108 12.11 -13.38 7.92
N LEU A 109 10.88 -12.94 7.65
CA LEU A 109 10.28 -11.80 8.35
C LEU A 109 10.15 -12.06 9.86
N THR A 110 9.72 -13.26 10.26
CA THR A 110 9.55 -13.62 11.67
C THR A 110 10.87 -13.86 12.39
N ALA A 111 11.94 -14.24 11.65
CA ALA A 111 13.31 -14.39 12.14
C ALA A 111 14.09 -13.08 12.19
N ASP A 112 13.50 -11.95 11.82
CA ASP A 112 14.16 -10.64 11.63
C ASP A 112 15.31 -10.66 10.60
N GLU A 113 15.23 -11.56 9.62
CA GLU A 113 16.19 -11.74 8.53
C GLU A 113 15.73 -10.98 7.27
N TYR A 114 15.67 -9.65 7.34
CA TYR A 114 15.28 -8.77 6.25
C TYR A 114 16.09 -7.47 6.24
N THR A 115 16.01 -6.73 5.16
CA THR A 115 16.53 -5.37 5.05
C THR A 115 15.38 -4.39 4.70
N ILE A 116 15.44 -3.17 5.25
CA ILE A 116 14.49 -2.10 4.91
C ILE A 116 15.12 -1.22 3.85
N GLU A 117 14.46 -1.10 2.71
CA GLU A 117 14.82 -0.16 1.66
C GLU A 117 14.05 1.15 1.85
N HIS A 118 14.75 2.28 1.81
CA HIS A 118 14.14 3.59 1.84
C HIS A 118 13.92 4.09 0.42
N ARG A 119 12.69 4.39 0.07
CA ARG A 119 12.31 4.91 -1.25
C ARG A 119 11.85 6.36 -1.16
N MET A 120 12.32 7.18 -2.10
CA MET A 120 11.87 8.55 -2.24
C MET A 120 10.46 8.58 -2.80
N MET A 121 9.62 9.47 -2.28
CA MET A 121 8.28 9.73 -2.81
C MET A 121 8.18 11.15 -3.36
N LEU A 122 7.26 11.35 -4.32
CA LEU A 122 6.92 12.66 -4.87
C LEU A 122 5.75 13.24 -4.07
N CYS A 123 5.86 14.49 -3.66
CA CYS A 123 4.74 15.26 -3.12
C CYS A 123 4.23 16.22 -4.20
N GLY A 124 2.95 16.16 -4.54
CA GLY A 124 2.29 17.01 -5.51
C GLY A 124 1.23 17.90 -4.90
N SER A 125 1.32 19.20 -5.13
CA SER A 125 0.35 20.18 -4.64
C SER A 125 -0.35 20.86 -5.80
N ILE A 126 -1.68 20.98 -5.75
CA ILE A 126 -2.49 21.66 -6.75
C ILE A 126 -2.95 22.99 -6.19
N TYR A 127 -2.65 24.07 -6.92
CA TYR A 127 -3.08 25.41 -6.58
C TYR A 127 -4.05 25.97 -7.65
N ARG A 128 -5.09 26.66 -7.20
CA ARG A 128 -5.99 27.45 -8.05
C ARG A 128 -6.17 28.82 -7.39
N ASP A 129 -5.96 29.89 -8.16
CA ASP A 129 -6.03 31.28 -7.65
C ASP A 129 -5.17 31.48 -6.38
N ARG A 130 -3.95 30.90 -6.36
CA ARG A 130 -3.00 30.91 -5.23
C ARG A 130 -3.51 30.20 -3.96
N LYS A 131 -4.57 29.42 -4.04
CA LYS A 131 -5.07 28.61 -2.93
C LYS A 131 -4.71 27.15 -3.16
N LEU A 132 -4.21 26.50 -2.16
CA LEU A 132 -4.00 25.05 -2.16
C LEU A 132 -5.37 24.34 -2.27
N ILE A 133 -5.55 23.53 -3.30
CA ILE A 133 -6.79 22.77 -3.56
C ILE A 133 -6.64 21.32 -3.14
N ALA A 134 -5.46 20.72 -3.42
CA ALA A 134 -5.16 19.35 -3.06
C ALA A 134 -3.66 19.19 -2.91
N GLU A 135 -3.27 18.26 -2.06
CA GLU A 135 -1.90 17.79 -1.90
C GLU A 135 -1.94 16.28 -1.70
N ASP A 136 -1.00 15.56 -2.31
CA ASP A 136 -0.92 14.12 -2.21
C ASP A 136 0.52 13.64 -2.45
N ALA A 137 0.83 12.41 -2.01
CA ALA A 137 2.13 11.77 -2.20
C ALA A 137 2.02 10.55 -3.13
N ALA A 138 3.02 10.36 -3.96
CA ALA A 138 3.11 9.22 -4.88
C ALA A 138 4.46 8.52 -4.76
N LEU A 139 4.44 7.20 -4.66
CA LEU A 139 5.66 6.38 -4.64
C LEU A 139 6.31 6.31 -6.03
N ASN A 140 5.54 6.37 -7.10
CA ASN A 140 6.04 6.21 -8.47
C ASN A 140 5.92 7.52 -9.28
N ASP A 141 4.71 7.93 -9.65
CA ASP A 141 4.47 9.09 -10.52
C ASP A 141 3.16 9.80 -10.18
N ILE A 142 3.11 11.09 -10.55
CA ILE A 142 1.90 11.90 -10.50
C ILE A 142 1.49 12.19 -11.93
N THR A 143 0.32 11.68 -12.33
CA THR A 143 -0.18 11.78 -13.70
C THR A 143 -1.19 12.90 -13.85
N ILE A 144 -0.97 13.78 -14.83
CA ILE A 144 -1.93 14.81 -15.21
C ILE A 144 -2.72 14.31 -16.42
N THR A 145 -4.00 14.07 -16.25
CA THR A 145 -4.90 13.61 -17.31
C THR A 145 -6.01 14.60 -17.57
N ARG A 146 -6.55 14.55 -18.78
CA ARG A 146 -7.75 15.32 -19.12
C ARG A 146 -9.00 14.60 -18.66
N GLU A 147 -9.98 15.37 -18.26
CA GLU A 147 -11.34 14.90 -18.01
C GLU A 147 -12.24 15.24 -19.22
N GLY A 148 -13.04 14.26 -19.72
CA GLY A 148 -14.00 14.45 -20.81
C GLY A 148 -13.46 14.27 -22.22
N ASN A 149 -14.31 14.60 -23.24
CA ASN A 149 -14.05 14.33 -24.66
C ASN A 149 -12.94 15.20 -25.26
N LEU A 150 -12.05 14.56 -26.05
CA LEU A 150 -11.15 15.05 -27.12
C LEU A 150 -10.71 16.53 -27.10
N ARG A 151 -10.33 17.09 -25.95
CA ARG A 151 -9.68 18.40 -25.91
C ARG A 151 -8.19 18.25 -25.59
N VAL A 152 -7.37 19.09 -26.21
CA VAL A 152 -5.92 19.15 -25.94
C VAL A 152 -5.73 19.78 -24.56
N VAL A 153 -4.93 19.12 -23.69
CA VAL A 153 -4.40 19.76 -22.48
C VAL A 153 -3.12 20.50 -22.87
N ARG A 154 -3.03 21.75 -22.50
CA ARG A 154 -1.80 22.55 -22.66
C ARG A 154 -1.30 22.88 -21.26
N PHE A 155 -0.02 22.63 -21.02
CA PHE A 155 0.66 23.00 -19.79
C PHE A 155 2.07 23.49 -20.09
N ASP A 156 2.57 24.39 -19.28
CA ASP A 156 3.92 24.90 -19.32
C ASP A 156 4.67 24.30 -18.12
N ASN A 157 5.87 23.74 -18.38
CA ASN A 157 6.74 23.17 -17.36
C ASN A 157 7.83 24.17 -17.01
N TYR A 158 8.06 24.34 -15.71
CA TYR A 158 9.17 25.12 -15.18
C TYR A 158 9.99 24.23 -14.26
N VAL A 159 11.30 24.28 -14.39
CA VAL A 159 12.28 23.55 -13.56
C VAL A 159 13.14 24.55 -12.81
#